data_23fd7db4922a85956636958c17b1c0b6
#
_entry.id   23fd7db4922a85956636958c17b1c0b6
#
_cell.length_a   1.000
_cell.length_b   1.000
_cell.length_c   1.000
_cell.angle_alpha   90.00
_cell.angle_beta   90.00
_cell.angle_gamma   90.00
#
_symmetry.space_group_name_H-M   'P 1'
#
loop_
_entity.id
_entity.type
_entity.pdbx_description
1 polymer ?
#
loop_
_entity_poly.entity_id
_entity_poly.type
_entity_poly.pdbx_seq_one_letter_code
_entity_poly.pdbx_strand_id
1 'polypeptide(L)'
;MIYKIFKLIILIILIWLLSEFFSNTEGTTNINWMGWGLELPTDTFVFILIIFSSFIIFIDRIWLAILNLPKSAMRKFEISNNKKVEEKLVKAFLLASHGEYASAAKEAALISKNTKDKKLGQLLDAHLDVVNNVNSLSENKKELSQNYFKALTDEPSTAFVGHLALMRQALLGKKNIKLIIDEGEKALKFEPKSKQTLEVLLVSYAKIGDISNSLIHLNKMKNLKYINVEKYKNISADLNYLSALSYLDNNKNKVAVKHFKEALKQKPNHIPASIKLTNVMLGIGSKTKSINYLEKTFLLTSNPDVLDQLATKWGLKTSGSRVSKAISLLNKSSLDKIKDNLKIEIAC
;
A
#
# COMPACT_ATOMS: atom_id res chain seq x y z
N MET A 1 -8.73 41.01 -28.15
CA MET A 1 -8.43 42.40 -28.48
C MET A 1 -9.36 42.93 -29.56
N ILE A 2 -9.52 42.29 -30.69
CA ILE A 2 -10.35 42.69 -31.84
C ILE A 2 -11.80 43.02 -31.45
N TYR A 3 -12.45 42.21 -30.62
CA TYR A 3 -13.83 42.43 -30.14
C TYR A 3 -14.01 43.73 -29.34
N LYS A 4 -13.00 44.16 -28.58
CA LYS A 4 -13.04 45.43 -27.84
C LYS A 4 -12.92 46.63 -28.75
N ILE A 5 -12.09 46.53 -29.79
CA ILE A 5 -11.93 47.58 -30.82
C ILE A 5 -13.22 47.70 -31.63
N PHE A 6 -13.82 46.58 -32.02
CA PHE A 6 -15.09 46.57 -32.77
C PHE A 6 -16.24 47.21 -31.97
N LYS A 7 -16.31 46.95 -30.65
CA LYS A 7 -17.30 47.56 -29.76
C LYS A 7 -17.12 49.07 -29.61
N LEU A 8 -15.87 49.52 -29.59
CA LEU A 8 -15.54 50.97 -29.53
C LEU A 8 -15.89 51.69 -30.84
N ILE A 9 -15.65 51.07 -31.98
CA ILE A 9 -16.04 51.59 -33.31
C ILE A 9 -17.57 51.70 -33.40
N ILE A 10 -18.32 50.68 -33.00
CA ILE A 10 -19.79 50.72 -32.99
C ILE A 10 -20.30 51.85 -32.07
N LEU A 11 -19.69 52.05 -30.91
CA LEU A 11 -20.06 53.12 -30.00
C LEU A 11 -19.82 54.52 -30.60
N ILE A 12 -18.70 54.71 -31.28
CA ILE A 12 -18.37 55.99 -31.99
C ILE A 12 -19.38 56.26 -33.10
N ILE A 13 -19.71 55.25 -33.91
CA ILE A 13 -20.71 55.32 -34.96
C ILE A 13 -22.09 55.72 -34.43
N LEU A 14 -22.48 55.05 -33.29
CA LEU A 14 -23.75 55.31 -32.64
C LEU A 14 -23.82 56.72 -32.07
N ILE A 15 -22.74 57.26 -31.49
CA ILE A 15 -22.66 58.63 -30.99
C ILE A 15 -22.75 59.62 -32.14
N TRP A 16 -22.08 59.34 -33.26
CA TRP A 16 -22.12 60.21 -34.45
C TRP A 16 -23.53 60.22 -35.02
N LEU A 17 -24.22 59.12 -35.19
CA LEU A 17 -25.59 58.97 -35.65
C LEU A 17 -26.61 59.73 -34.78
N LEU A 18 -26.43 59.60 -33.44
CA LEU A 18 -27.26 60.36 -32.49
C LEU A 18 -27.00 61.86 -32.56
N SER A 19 -25.74 62.28 -32.71
CA SER A 19 -25.41 63.74 -32.93
C SER A 19 -26.05 64.30 -34.16
N GLU A 20 -26.02 63.57 -35.29
CA GLU A 20 -26.66 63.96 -36.54
C GLU A 20 -28.18 64.07 -36.40
N PHE A 21 -28.81 63.13 -35.71
CA PHE A 21 -30.24 63.15 -35.50
C PHE A 21 -30.71 64.33 -34.64
N PHE A 22 -29.94 64.70 -33.60
CA PHE A 22 -30.30 65.84 -32.72
C PHE A 22 -29.87 67.14 -33.21
N SER A 23 -28.91 67.27 -34.14
CA SER A 23 -28.47 68.49 -34.74
C SER A 23 -29.58 69.18 -35.65
N ASN A 24 -30.55 68.37 -36.09
CA ASN A 24 -31.67 68.86 -36.92
C ASN A 24 -32.91 69.26 -36.12
N THR A 25 -32.86 69.21 -34.76
CA THR A 25 -33.97 69.61 -33.89
C THR A 25 -33.66 70.94 -33.20
N GLU A 26 -34.23 72.01 -33.68
CA GLU A 26 -34.19 73.35 -33.03
C GLU A 26 -35.04 73.31 -31.76
N GLY A 27 -34.40 73.07 -30.62
CA GLY A 27 -35.04 73.03 -29.28
C GLY A 27 -34.10 73.50 -28.18
N THR A 28 -34.60 74.26 -27.21
CA THR A 28 -33.89 74.68 -26.02
C THR A 28 -34.49 73.96 -24.80
N THR A 29 -33.62 73.33 -23.98
CA THR A 29 -34.03 72.68 -22.72
C THR A 29 -33.75 73.65 -21.58
N ASN A 30 -34.77 74.03 -20.83
CA ASN A 30 -34.66 74.91 -19.67
C ASN A 30 -34.72 74.08 -18.40
N ILE A 31 -33.61 74.09 -17.65
CA ILE A 31 -33.50 73.40 -16.36
C ILE A 31 -33.51 74.45 -15.26
N ASN A 32 -34.60 74.50 -14.50
CA ASN A 32 -34.71 75.37 -13.30
C ASN A 32 -34.49 74.57 -12.06
N TRP A 33 -33.37 74.85 -11.38
CA TRP A 33 -33.05 74.20 -10.08
C TRP A 33 -32.68 75.25 -9.06
N MET A 34 -33.42 75.31 -7.98
CA MET A 34 -33.20 76.23 -6.86
C MET A 34 -33.01 77.67 -7.19
N GLY A 35 -33.73 78.15 -8.21
CA GLY A 35 -33.65 79.54 -8.64
C GLY A 35 -32.58 79.89 -9.70
N TRP A 36 -31.84 78.89 -10.14
CA TRP A 36 -30.90 78.99 -11.26
C TRP A 36 -31.53 78.40 -12.49
N GLY A 37 -31.70 79.23 -13.51
CA GLY A 37 -32.19 78.82 -14.83
C GLY A 37 -30.99 78.56 -15.77
N LEU A 38 -30.86 77.37 -16.28
CA LEU A 38 -29.86 77.01 -17.27
C LEU A 38 -30.57 76.67 -18.57
N GLU A 39 -30.32 77.50 -19.58
CA GLU A 39 -30.81 77.30 -20.95
C GLU A 39 -29.72 76.62 -21.76
N LEU A 40 -29.94 75.42 -22.22
CA LEU A 40 -28.99 74.69 -23.06
C LEU A 40 -29.70 74.21 -24.32
N PRO A 41 -29.03 74.21 -25.51
CA PRO A 41 -29.54 73.52 -26.68
C PRO A 41 -29.81 72.03 -26.31
N THR A 42 -30.94 71.49 -26.80
CA THR A 42 -31.40 70.14 -26.42
C THR A 42 -30.40 69.06 -26.81
N ASP A 43 -29.71 69.21 -27.93
CA ASP A 43 -28.61 68.34 -28.37
C ASP A 43 -27.45 68.32 -27.40
N THR A 44 -27.01 69.44 -26.86
CA THR A 44 -25.95 69.57 -25.87
C THR A 44 -26.36 68.89 -24.56
N PHE A 45 -27.62 69.03 -24.14
CA PHE A 45 -28.12 68.40 -22.94
C PHE A 45 -28.12 66.87 -23.06
N VAL A 46 -28.60 66.34 -24.16
CA VAL A 46 -28.59 64.86 -24.42
C VAL A 46 -27.17 64.35 -24.51
N PHE A 47 -26.23 65.10 -25.09
CA PHE A 47 -24.83 64.71 -25.15
C PHE A 47 -24.21 64.61 -23.75
N ILE A 48 -24.50 65.57 -22.89
CA ILE A 48 -24.06 65.54 -21.47
C ILE A 48 -24.65 64.32 -20.74
N LEU A 49 -25.92 63.95 -20.92
CA LEU A 49 -26.56 62.81 -20.36
C LEU A 49 -25.91 61.45 -20.80
N ILE A 50 -25.54 61.34 -22.06
CA ILE A 50 -24.86 60.20 -22.64
C ILE A 50 -23.46 60.02 -22.02
N ILE A 51 -22.70 61.12 -21.91
CA ILE A 51 -21.39 61.12 -21.27
C ILE A 51 -21.50 60.71 -19.80
N PHE A 52 -22.44 61.27 -19.06
CA PHE A 52 -22.67 60.99 -17.67
C PHE A 52 -23.08 59.52 -17.45
N SER A 53 -23.98 59.01 -18.23
CA SER A 53 -24.37 57.58 -18.21
C SER A 53 -23.20 56.66 -18.53
N SER A 54 -22.37 56.99 -19.52
CA SER A 54 -21.17 56.23 -19.86
C SER A 54 -20.16 56.24 -18.72
N PHE A 55 -20.04 57.38 -18.01
CA PHE A 55 -19.16 57.54 -16.87
C PHE A 55 -19.61 56.66 -15.66
N ILE A 56 -20.91 56.61 -15.42
CA ILE A 56 -21.46 55.71 -14.38
C ILE A 56 -21.15 54.24 -14.68
N ILE A 57 -21.37 53.81 -15.93
CA ILE A 57 -21.06 52.44 -16.37
C ILE A 57 -19.56 52.14 -16.24
N PHE A 58 -18.71 53.11 -16.50
CA PHE A 58 -17.26 53.00 -16.39
C PHE A 58 -16.84 52.84 -14.94
N ILE A 59 -17.41 53.62 -14.03
CA ILE A 59 -17.17 53.48 -12.56
C ILE A 59 -17.63 52.12 -12.06
N ASP A 60 -18.81 51.65 -12.46
CA ASP A 60 -19.32 50.32 -12.06
C ASP A 60 -18.39 49.20 -12.52
N ARG A 61 -17.86 49.33 -13.76
CA ARG A 61 -16.85 48.35 -14.27
C ARG A 61 -15.55 48.37 -13.51
N ILE A 62 -15.06 49.53 -13.10
CA ILE A 62 -13.86 49.67 -12.25
C ILE A 62 -14.14 49.07 -10.88
N TRP A 63 -15.30 49.35 -10.28
CA TRP A 63 -15.69 48.85 -9.00
C TRP A 63 -15.76 47.32 -8.97
N LEU A 64 -16.39 46.72 -9.97
CA LEU A 64 -16.43 45.26 -10.14
C LEU A 64 -15.05 44.66 -10.38
N ALA A 65 -14.16 45.35 -11.12
CA ALA A 65 -12.78 44.88 -11.30
C ALA A 65 -11.99 44.90 -10.00
N ILE A 66 -12.13 45.94 -9.16
CA ILE A 66 -11.49 46.06 -7.87
C ILE A 66 -11.98 44.97 -6.90
N LEU A 67 -13.28 44.72 -6.84
CA LEU A 67 -13.87 43.67 -6.00
C LEU A 67 -13.44 42.27 -6.41
N ASN A 68 -13.19 42.01 -7.70
CA ASN A 68 -12.77 40.68 -8.19
C ASN A 68 -11.24 40.50 -8.23
N LEU A 69 -10.44 41.56 -8.09
CA LEU A 69 -8.97 41.53 -8.10
C LEU A 69 -8.41 40.58 -6.99
N PRO A 70 -8.85 40.68 -5.74
CA PRO A 70 -8.32 39.76 -4.69
C PRO A 70 -8.65 38.30 -4.96
N LYS A 71 -9.83 38.00 -5.50
CA LYS A 71 -10.23 36.61 -5.81
C LYS A 71 -9.41 35.98 -6.92
N SER A 72 -9.13 36.73 -7.99
CA SER A 72 -8.31 36.23 -9.10
C SER A 72 -6.82 36.17 -8.75
N ALA A 73 -6.31 37.08 -7.95
CA ALA A 73 -4.95 37.04 -7.41
C ALA A 73 -4.77 35.85 -6.42
N MET A 74 -5.73 35.64 -5.51
CA MET A 74 -5.73 34.48 -4.60
C MET A 74 -5.78 33.15 -5.38
N ARG A 75 -6.63 33.02 -6.40
CA ARG A 75 -6.67 31.80 -7.25
C ARG A 75 -5.33 31.54 -7.95
N LYS A 76 -4.71 32.56 -8.53
CA LYS A 76 -3.39 32.42 -9.17
C LYS A 76 -2.31 32.03 -8.16
N PHE A 77 -2.32 32.60 -6.97
CA PHE A 77 -1.40 32.28 -5.90
C PHE A 77 -1.61 30.85 -5.39
N GLU A 78 -2.85 30.44 -5.23
CA GLU A 78 -3.22 29.08 -4.80
C GLU A 78 -2.82 28.02 -5.84
N ILE A 79 -3.06 28.26 -7.13
CA ILE A 79 -2.63 27.39 -8.22
C ILE A 79 -1.10 27.31 -8.29
N SER A 80 -0.39 28.42 -8.16
CA SER A 80 1.08 28.44 -8.14
C SER A 80 1.65 27.73 -6.93
N ASN A 81 1.01 27.85 -5.77
CA ASN A 81 1.45 27.20 -4.55
C ASN A 81 1.22 25.67 -4.61
N ASN A 82 0.06 25.25 -5.12
CA ASN A 82 -0.25 23.83 -5.32
C ASN A 82 0.73 23.17 -6.31
N LYS A 83 1.10 23.84 -7.40
CA LYS A 83 2.11 23.33 -8.33
C LYS A 83 3.49 23.16 -7.68
N LYS A 84 3.93 24.12 -6.87
CA LYS A 84 5.19 24.01 -6.11
C LYS A 84 5.17 22.87 -5.09
N VAL A 85 4.02 22.60 -4.47
CA VAL A 85 3.82 21.49 -3.55
C VAL A 85 3.91 20.16 -4.29
N GLU A 86 3.26 20.05 -5.44
CA GLU A 86 3.31 18.86 -6.30
C GLU A 86 4.73 18.55 -6.76
N GLU A 87 5.49 19.55 -7.22
CA GLU A 87 6.90 19.40 -7.60
C GLU A 87 7.76 18.89 -6.44
N LYS A 88 7.59 19.45 -5.24
CA LYS A 88 8.30 19.00 -4.04
C LYS A 88 7.90 17.61 -3.61
N LEU A 89 6.62 17.24 -3.73
CA LEU A 89 6.12 15.90 -3.44
C LEU A 89 6.77 14.87 -4.36
N VAL A 90 6.75 15.12 -5.66
CA VAL A 90 7.41 14.25 -6.66
C VAL A 90 8.90 14.11 -6.35
N LYS A 91 9.58 15.22 -6.04
CA LYS A 91 11.00 15.20 -5.67
C LYS A 91 11.26 14.37 -4.40
N ALA A 92 10.44 14.52 -3.36
CA ALA A 92 10.56 13.74 -2.14
C ALA A 92 10.33 12.24 -2.38
N PHE A 93 9.36 11.87 -3.20
CA PHE A 93 9.14 10.47 -3.60
C PHE A 93 10.30 9.89 -4.41
N LEU A 94 10.86 10.64 -5.34
CA LEU A 94 12.03 10.22 -6.11
C LEU A 94 13.24 9.99 -5.20
N LEU A 95 13.53 10.92 -4.28
CA LEU A 95 14.62 10.77 -3.32
C LEU A 95 14.40 9.55 -2.42
N ALA A 96 13.19 9.33 -1.92
CA ALA A 96 12.84 8.16 -1.12
C ALA A 96 13.02 6.84 -1.90
N SER A 97 12.62 6.80 -3.18
CA SER A 97 12.77 5.62 -4.03
C SER A 97 14.22 5.25 -4.32
N HIS A 98 15.14 6.22 -4.27
CA HIS A 98 16.58 6.01 -4.40
C HIS A 98 17.29 5.76 -3.05
N GLY A 99 16.54 5.68 -1.94
CA GLY A 99 17.12 5.44 -0.61
C GLY A 99 17.67 6.70 0.09
N GLU A 100 17.50 7.87 -0.51
CA GLU A 100 17.91 9.18 0.01
C GLU A 100 16.90 9.72 1.03
N TYR A 101 16.63 8.96 2.09
CA TYR A 101 15.54 9.25 3.03
C TYR A 101 15.72 10.58 3.78
N ALA A 102 16.97 10.95 4.15
CA ALA A 102 17.26 12.21 4.84
C ALA A 102 16.95 13.44 3.96
N SER A 103 17.26 13.35 2.67
CA SER A 103 16.95 14.41 1.69
C SER A 103 15.45 14.46 1.41
N ALA A 104 14.78 13.31 1.31
CA ALA A 104 13.34 13.21 1.16
C ALA A 104 12.59 13.83 2.34
N ALA A 105 13.01 13.59 3.57
CA ALA A 105 12.43 14.18 4.79
C ALA A 105 12.56 15.72 4.83
N LYS A 106 13.66 16.28 4.35
CA LYS A 106 13.81 17.73 4.21
C LYS A 106 12.78 18.35 3.25
N GLU A 107 12.56 17.71 2.10
CA GLU A 107 11.53 18.16 1.14
C GLU A 107 10.11 17.99 1.71
N ALA A 108 9.83 16.91 2.44
CA ALA A 108 8.55 16.69 3.13
C ALA A 108 8.27 17.78 4.18
N ALA A 109 9.26 18.15 4.98
CA ALA A 109 9.13 19.23 5.97
C ALA A 109 8.86 20.61 5.31
N LEU A 110 9.42 20.85 4.12
CA LEU A 110 9.12 22.06 3.35
C LEU A 110 7.68 22.06 2.80
N ILE A 111 7.13 20.90 2.47
CA ILE A 111 5.72 20.76 2.06
C ILE A 111 4.81 21.14 3.23
N SER A 112 5.05 20.60 4.43
CA SER A 112 4.23 20.86 5.61
C SER A 112 4.22 22.34 6.05
N LYS A 113 5.31 23.07 5.77
CA LYS A 113 5.41 24.52 6.06
C LYS A 113 4.67 25.39 5.04
N ASN A 114 4.58 24.95 3.80
CA ASN A 114 4.12 25.79 2.69
C ASN A 114 2.67 25.48 2.24
N THR A 115 2.02 24.47 2.82
CA THR A 115 0.64 24.08 2.49
C THR A 115 -0.34 24.48 3.58
N LYS A 116 -1.54 24.91 3.16
CA LYS A 116 -2.69 25.01 4.06
C LYS A 116 -3.08 23.62 4.62
N ASP A 117 -2.90 22.59 3.81
CA ASP A 117 -3.09 21.20 4.20
C ASP A 117 -1.77 20.60 4.69
N LYS A 118 -1.55 20.74 6.00
CA LYS A 118 -0.37 20.18 6.69
C LYS A 118 -0.34 18.64 6.65
N LYS A 119 -1.48 17.98 6.37
CA LYS A 119 -1.64 16.52 6.44
C LYS A 119 -0.72 15.81 5.45
N LEU A 120 -0.56 16.33 4.23
CA LEU A 120 0.26 15.68 3.20
C LEU A 120 1.75 15.66 3.55
N GLY A 121 2.27 16.77 4.06
CA GLY A 121 3.67 16.84 4.52
C GLY A 121 3.92 15.94 5.73
N GLN A 122 2.99 15.92 6.69
CA GLN A 122 3.06 15.06 7.87
C GLN A 122 2.97 13.57 7.50
N LEU A 123 2.14 13.21 6.51
CA LEU A 123 2.04 11.84 5.99
C LEU A 123 3.38 11.36 5.43
N LEU A 124 3.99 12.18 4.60
CA LEU A 124 5.26 11.85 3.98
C LEU A 124 6.38 11.77 5.01
N ASP A 125 6.43 12.71 5.95
CA ASP A 125 7.42 12.74 7.03
C ASP A 125 7.28 11.50 7.94
N ALA A 126 6.06 11.17 8.35
CA ALA A 126 5.77 9.98 9.13
C ALA A 126 6.12 8.67 8.38
N HIS A 127 5.86 8.61 7.07
CA HIS A 127 6.22 7.46 6.24
C HIS A 127 7.75 7.30 6.13
N LEU A 128 8.47 8.39 5.91
CA LEU A 128 9.93 8.40 5.83
C LEU A 128 10.59 8.04 7.17
N ASP A 129 10.03 8.48 8.28
CA ASP A 129 10.48 8.11 9.62
C ASP A 129 10.37 6.59 9.86
N VAL A 130 9.29 5.96 9.38
CA VAL A 130 9.11 4.50 9.48
C VAL A 130 10.10 3.73 8.61
N VAL A 131 10.45 4.27 7.44
CA VAL A 131 11.38 3.61 6.51
C VAL A 131 12.83 3.80 6.93
N ASN A 132 13.17 4.95 7.51
CA ASN A 132 14.56 5.39 7.77
C ASN A 132 15.19 4.84 9.07
N ASN A 133 14.51 4.04 9.86
CA ASN A 133 14.92 3.37 11.09
C ASN A 133 14.15 3.81 12.34
N VAL A 134 13.27 2.95 12.74
CA VAL A 134 12.54 3.05 14.02
C VAL A 134 13.46 3.07 15.25
N ASN A 135 14.69 2.55 15.13
CA ASN A 135 15.64 2.44 16.25
C ASN A 135 16.38 3.71 16.59
N SER A 136 16.40 4.73 15.71
CA SER A 136 17.14 5.99 15.92
C SER A 136 16.25 7.20 16.24
N LEU A 137 14.91 7.03 16.21
CA LEU A 137 13.97 8.11 16.50
C LEU A 137 13.84 8.36 18.00
N SER A 138 13.85 9.63 18.40
CA SER A 138 13.46 10.02 19.77
C SER A 138 12.03 9.57 20.06
N GLU A 139 11.73 9.21 21.32
CA GLU A 139 10.38 8.73 21.72
C GLU A 139 9.26 9.70 21.32
N ASN A 140 9.50 11.00 21.42
CA ASN A 140 8.54 12.03 21.00
C ASN A 140 8.17 11.96 19.51
N LYS A 141 9.12 11.63 18.63
CA LYS A 141 8.84 11.46 17.19
C LYS A 141 8.06 10.18 16.89
N LYS A 142 8.33 9.10 17.65
CA LYS A 142 7.57 7.84 17.53
C LYS A 142 6.11 8.04 17.93
N GLU A 143 5.86 8.77 19.00
CA GLU A 143 4.52 9.07 19.47
C GLU A 143 3.77 9.98 18.50
N LEU A 144 4.42 11.01 17.98
CA LEU A 144 3.83 11.91 16.98
C LEU A 144 3.43 11.17 15.71
N SER A 145 4.30 10.29 15.18
CA SER A 145 3.99 9.50 14.01
C SER A 145 2.88 8.49 14.27
N GLN A 146 2.84 7.88 15.46
CA GLN A 146 1.77 6.96 15.84
C GLN A 146 0.41 7.65 15.94
N ASN A 147 0.35 8.84 16.54
CA ASN A 147 -0.88 9.63 16.63
C ASN A 147 -1.38 10.06 15.25
N TYR A 148 -0.44 10.42 14.37
CA TYR A 148 -0.78 10.73 12.99
C TYR A 148 -1.35 9.53 12.24
N PHE A 149 -0.71 8.35 12.32
CA PHE A 149 -1.23 7.13 11.68
C PHE A 149 -2.60 6.72 12.25
N LYS A 150 -2.84 6.91 13.55
CA LYS A 150 -4.16 6.70 14.15
C LYS A 150 -5.20 7.65 13.55
N ALA A 151 -4.89 8.93 13.40
CA ALA A 151 -5.81 9.88 12.78
C ALA A 151 -6.18 9.51 11.33
N LEU A 152 -5.27 8.85 10.58
CA LEU A 152 -5.59 8.32 9.25
C LEU A 152 -6.56 7.14 9.27
N THR A 153 -6.68 6.41 10.40
CA THR A 153 -7.61 5.28 10.50
C THR A 153 -9.06 5.71 10.66
N ASP A 154 -9.30 6.97 11.06
CA ASP A 154 -10.66 7.49 11.31
C ASP A 154 -11.40 7.85 10.01
N GLU A 155 -10.67 8.06 8.91
CA GLU A 155 -11.24 8.43 7.62
C GLU A 155 -11.19 7.23 6.65
N PRO A 156 -12.32 6.78 6.07
CA PRO A 156 -12.37 5.60 5.20
C PRO A 156 -11.42 5.64 3.99
N SER A 157 -11.15 6.83 3.44
CA SER A 157 -10.26 7.04 2.29
C SER A 157 -8.79 6.79 2.62
N THR A 158 -8.37 6.96 3.87
CA THR A 158 -6.98 6.81 4.34
C THR A 158 -6.80 5.67 5.32
N ALA A 159 -7.88 5.04 5.78
CA ALA A 159 -7.86 4.01 6.82
C ALA A 159 -6.93 2.83 6.48
N PHE A 160 -6.92 2.37 5.22
CA PHE A 160 -5.96 1.34 4.79
C PHE A 160 -4.51 1.76 5.06
N VAL A 161 -4.14 2.97 4.66
CA VAL A 161 -2.77 3.49 4.83
C VAL A 161 -2.43 3.64 6.31
N GLY A 162 -3.36 4.15 7.12
CA GLY A 162 -3.21 4.28 8.57
C GLY A 162 -2.93 2.93 9.24
N HIS A 163 -3.77 1.94 9.01
CA HIS A 163 -3.60 0.60 9.57
C HIS A 163 -2.33 -0.11 9.07
N LEU A 164 -2.01 0.03 7.77
CA LEU A 164 -0.77 -0.51 7.21
C LEU A 164 0.48 0.11 7.85
N ALA A 165 0.48 1.41 8.08
CA ALA A 165 1.58 2.12 8.73
C ALA A 165 1.75 1.70 10.20
N LEU A 166 0.64 1.59 10.96
CA LEU A 166 0.65 1.10 12.35
C LEU A 166 1.16 -0.34 12.44
N MET A 167 0.71 -1.22 11.54
CA MET A 167 1.21 -2.60 11.43
C MET A 167 2.73 -2.64 11.17
N ARG A 168 3.23 -1.84 10.21
CA ARG A 168 4.66 -1.73 9.90
C ARG A 168 5.46 -1.19 11.08
N GLN A 169 4.98 -0.13 11.73
CA GLN A 169 5.62 0.45 12.91
C GLN A 169 5.72 -0.58 14.05
N ALA A 170 4.65 -1.37 14.28
CA ALA A 170 4.66 -2.44 15.26
C ALA A 170 5.66 -3.56 14.90
N LEU A 171 5.76 -3.93 13.62
CA LEU A 171 6.68 -4.94 13.11
C LEU A 171 8.14 -4.51 13.29
N LEU A 172 8.50 -3.29 12.91
CA LEU A 172 9.85 -2.74 13.02
C LEU A 172 10.25 -2.52 14.49
N GLY A 173 9.32 -2.05 15.32
CA GLY A 173 9.53 -1.82 16.75
C GLY A 173 9.60 -3.10 17.58
N LYS A 174 9.54 -4.30 16.96
CA LYS A 174 9.45 -5.61 17.63
C LYS A 174 8.39 -5.64 18.74
N LYS A 175 7.30 -4.88 18.53
CA LYS A 175 6.16 -4.80 19.47
C LYS A 175 5.37 -6.12 19.47
N ASN A 176 4.37 -6.19 20.35
CA ASN A 176 3.52 -7.35 20.51
C ASN A 176 2.93 -7.82 19.16
N ILE A 177 3.14 -9.10 18.83
CA ILE A 177 2.64 -9.73 17.59
C ILE A 177 1.12 -9.59 17.45
N LYS A 178 0.37 -9.57 18.56
CA LYS A 178 -1.08 -9.35 18.54
C LYS A 178 -1.45 -8.00 17.94
N LEU A 179 -0.68 -6.94 18.20
CA LEU A 179 -0.92 -5.62 17.60
C LEU A 179 -0.67 -5.65 16.09
N ILE A 180 0.36 -6.37 15.63
CA ILE A 180 0.65 -6.54 14.19
C ILE A 180 -0.53 -7.23 13.49
N ILE A 181 -1.08 -8.27 14.11
CA ILE A 181 -2.23 -9.02 13.59
C ILE A 181 -3.47 -8.13 13.56
N ASP A 182 -3.79 -7.44 14.68
CA ASP A 182 -4.97 -6.58 14.78
C ASP A 182 -4.97 -5.47 13.71
N GLU A 183 -3.87 -4.75 13.58
CA GLU A 183 -3.75 -3.69 12.56
C GLU A 183 -3.72 -4.24 11.13
N GLY A 184 -3.10 -5.41 10.91
CA GLY A 184 -3.10 -6.09 9.62
C GLY A 184 -4.49 -6.55 9.18
N GLU A 185 -5.28 -7.15 10.08
CA GLU A 185 -6.65 -7.57 9.80
C GLU A 185 -7.55 -6.36 9.51
N LYS A 186 -7.38 -5.25 10.25
CA LYS A 186 -8.09 -4.00 9.95
C LYS A 186 -7.72 -3.46 8.58
N ALA A 187 -6.42 -3.47 8.22
CA ALA A 187 -5.98 -3.07 6.89
C ALA A 187 -6.62 -3.91 5.78
N LEU A 188 -6.74 -5.24 5.97
CA LEU A 188 -7.37 -6.13 4.99
C LEU A 188 -8.88 -5.92 4.82
N LYS A 189 -9.56 -5.26 5.77
CA LYS A 189 -10.99 -4.87 5.59
C LYS A 189 -11.13 -3.81 4.50
N PHE A 190 -10.18 -2.89 4.40
CA PHE A 190 -10.18 -1.81 3.40
C PHE A 190 -9.54 -2.22 2.07
N GLU A 191 -8.42 -2.98 2.12
CA GLU A 191 -7.73 -3.48 0.93
C GLU A 191 -7.51 -5.00 1.04
N PRO A 192 -8.52 -5.82 0.68
CA PRO A 192 -8.47 -7.27 0.85
C PRO A 192 -7.41 -7.98 0.02
N LYS A 193 -6.85 -7.30 -1.00
CA LYS A 193 -5.84 -7.85 -1.91
C LYS A 193 -4.42 -7.38 -1.60
N SER A 194 -4.19 -6.67 -0.50
CA SER A 194 -2.85 -6.19 -0.14
C SER A 194 -1.88 -7.35 0.08
N LYS A 195 -0.97 -7.55 -0.88
CA LYS A 195 0.06 -8.60 -0.83
C LYS A 195 0.90 -8.51 0.42
N GLN A 196 1.39 -7.30 0.74
CA GLN A 196 2.25 -7.06 1.88
C GLN A 196 1.57 -7.40 3.21
N THR A 197 0.31 -6.98 3.38
CA THR A 197 -0.45 -7.29 4.60
C THR A 197 -0.67 -8.79 4.75
N LEU A 198 -1.01 -9.48 3.66
CA LEU A 198 -1.17 -10.95 3.65
C LEU A 198 0.12 -11.68 4.03
N GLU A 199 1.29 -11.24 3.53
CA GLU A 199 2.59 -11.82 3.88
C GLU A 199 2.92 -11.63 5.37
N VAL A 200 2.70 -10.44 5.91
CA VAL A 200 2.95 -10.14 7.33
C VAL A 200 2.01 -10.96 8.23
N LEU A 201 0.74 -11.03 7.91
CA LEU A 201 -0.24 -11.79 8.68
C LEU A 201 0.05 -13.30 8.66
N LEU A 202 0.38 -13.86 7.49
CA LEU A 202 0.79 -15.26 7.35
C LEU A 202 1.91 -15.61 8.34
N VAL A 203 2.96 -14.80 8.38
CA VAL A 203 4.11 -15.03 9.28
C VAL A 203 3.74 -14.78 10.74
N SER A 204 2.94 -13.75 11.02
CA SER A 204 2.55 -13.38 12.38
C SER A 204 1.65 -14.44 13.03
N TYR A 205 0.67 -14.96 12.29
CA TYR A 205 -0.17 -16.07 12.75
C TYR A 205 0.63 -17.36 12.97
N ALA A 206 1.58 -17.66 12.06
CA ALA A 206 2.47 -18.82 12.26
C ALA A 206 3.30 -18.69 13.54
N LYS A 207 3.82 -17.50 13.84
CA LYS A 207 4.62 -17.24 15.05
C LYS A 207 3.86 -17.40 16.36
N ILE A 208 2.56 -17.08 16.39
CA ILE A 208 1.73 -17.30 17.59
C ILE A 208 1.14 -18.72 17.65
N GLY A 209 1.44 -19.58 16.67
CA GLY A 209 0.94 -20.95 16.60
C GLY A 209 -0.48 -21.09 16.04
N ASP A 210 -1.08 -20.01 15.57
CA ASP A 210 -2.38 -20.04 14.88
C ASP A 210 -2.20 -20.40 13.40
N ILE A 211 -1.90 -21.69 13.18
CA ILE A 211 -1.62 -22.22 11.86
C ILE A 211 -2.86 -22.19 10.95
N SER A 212 -4.05 -22.26 11.54
CA SER A 212 -5.30 -22.19 10.76
C SER A 212 -5.45 -20.86 10.03
N ASN A 213 -5.29 -19.74 10.73
CA ASN A 213 -5.35 -18.42 10.12
C ASN A 213 -4.16 -18.17 9.18
N SER A 214 -2.96 -18.67 9.52
CA SER A 214 -1.82 -18.62 8.62
C SER A 214 -2.11 -19.31 7.26
N LEU A 215 -2.73 -20.50 7.27
CA LEU A 215 -3.13 -21.22 6.05
C LEU A 215 -4.22 -20.49 5.26
N ILE A 216 -5.14 -19.80 5.93
CA ILE A 216 -6.16 -18.96 5.26
C ILE A 216 -5.49 -17.87 4.42
N HIS A 217 -4.53 -17.14 5.01
CA HIS A 217 -3.79 -16.10 4.28
C HIS A 217 -2.91 -16.68 3.17
N LEU A 218 -2.27 -17.84 3.39
CA LEU A 218 -1.50 -18.54 2.37
C LEU A 218 -2.38 -18.94 1.16
N ASN A 219 -3.58 -19.49 1.41
CA ASN A 219 -4.55 -19.84 0.36
C ASN A 219 -5.01 -18.59 -0.42
N LYS A 220 -5.24 -17.48 0.28
CA LYS A 220 -5.61 -16.21 -0.35
C LYS A 220 -4.50 -15.70 -1.28
N MET A 221 -3.23 -15.77 -0.84
CA MET A 221 -2.07 -15.40 -1.66
C MET A 221 -1.92 -16.29 -2.91
N LYS A 222 -2.19 -17.60 -2.80
CA LYS A 222 -2.22 -18.52 -3.94
C LYS A 222 -3.32 -18.15 -4.93
N ASN A 223 -4.55 -17.91 -4.45
CA ASN A 223 -5.71 -17.57 -5.28
C ASN A 223 -5.50 -16.23 -6.01
N LEU A 224 -4.82 -15.28 -5.38
CA LEU A 224 -4.43 -13.99 -5.97
C LEU A 224 -3.17 -14.08 -6.86
N LYS A 225 -2.58 -15.29 -7.04
CA LYS A 225 -1.36 -15.54 -7.81
C LYS A 225 -0.12 -14.75 -7.31
N TYR A 226 -0.06 -14.40 -6.04
CA TYR A 226 1.10 -13.72 -5.43
C TYR A 226 2.28 -14.65 -5.17
N ILE A 227 2.00 -15.96 -5.12
CA ILE A 227 2.99 -17.02 -4.98
C ILE A 227 2.74 -18.11 -6.03
N ASN A 228 3.80 -18.73 -6.50
CA ASN A 228 3.70 -19.87 -7.40
C ASN A 228 3.30 -21.15 -6.64
N VAL A 229 2.93 -22.20 -7.40
CA VAL A 229 2.46 -23.45 -6.82
C VAL A 229 3.53 -24.15 -5.97
N GLU A 230 4.78 -24.07 -6.38
CA GLU A 230 5.89 -24.67 -5.64
C GLU A 230 6.12 -23.99 -4.29
N LYS A 231 6.19 -22.66 -4.26
CA LYS A 231 6.30 -21.86 -3.01
C LYS A 231 5.11 -22.12 -2.09
N TYR A 232 3.88 -22.19 -2.65
CA TYR A 232 2.69 -22.56 -1.86
C TYR A 232 2.85 -23.93 -1.21
N LYS A 233 3.25 -24.97 -1.97
CA LYS A 233 3.43 -26.33 -1.45
C LYS A 233 4.46 -26.37 -0.34
N ASN A 234 5.60 -25.69 -0.51
CA ASN A 234 6.66 -25.63 0.50
C ASN A 234 6.16 -24.99 1.80
N ILE A 235 5.58 -23.79 1.75
CA ILE A 235 5.06 -23.09 2.92
C ILE A 235 3.92 -23.89 3.58
N SER A 236 3.01 -24.47 2.79
CA SER A 236 1.91 -25.28 3.30
C SER A 236 2.42 -26.54 4.04
N ALA A 237 3.48 -27.18 3.53
CA ALA A 237 4.10 -28.31 4.19
C ALA A 237 4.70 -27.91 5.53
N ASP A 238 5.46 -26.81 5.59
CA ASP A 238 6.07 -26.28 6.80
C ASP A 238 5.01 -25.91 7.85
N LEU A 239 3.92 -25.23 7.45
CA LEU A 239 2.81 -24.89 8.35
C LEU A 239 2.09 -26.13 8.89
N ASN A 240 1.83 -27.13 8.05
CA ASN A 240 1.24 -28.40 8.50
C ASN A 240 2.17 -29.16 9.44
N TYR A 241 3.49 -29.12 9.20
CA TYR A 241 4.48 -29.68 10.13
C TYR A 241 4.42 -28.98 11.49
N LEU A 242 4.41 -27.66 11.55
CA LEU A 242 4.28 -26.88 12.80
C LEU A 242 2.96 -27.17 13.51
N SER A 243 1.85 -27.27 12.78
CA SER A 243 0.55 -27.68 13.33
C SER A 243 0.63 -29.06 13.98
N ALA A 244 1.27 -30.00 13.30
CA ALA A 244 1.44 -31.35 13.84
C ALA A 244 2.24 -31.37 15.13
N LEU A 245 3.32 -30.58 15.24
CA LEU A 245 4.10 -30.44 16.48
C LEU A 245 3.25 -29.89 17.62
N SER A 246 2.48 -28.83 17.38
CA SER A 246 1.59 -28.25 18.39
C SER A 246 0.54 -29.26 18.88
N TYR A 247 0.00 -30.12 18.01
CA TYR A 247 -0.92 -31.19 18.41
C TYR A 247 -0.22 -32.31 19.20
N LEU A 248 1.06 -32.58 18.91
CA LEU A 248 1.85 -33.54 19.72
C LEU A 248 2.07 -33.01 21.14
N ASP A 249 2.43 -31.76 21.30
CA ASP A 249 2.63 -31.10 22.58
C ASP A 249 1.37 -31.18 23.47
N ASN A 250 0.20 -31.18 22.79
CA ASN A 250 -1.10 -31.34 23.44
C ASN A 250 -1.59 -32.83 23.52
N ASN A 251 -0.72 -33.82 23.31
CA ASN A 251 -1.02 -35.24 23.33
C ASN A 251 -2.11 -35.71 22.34
N LYS A 252 -2.41 -34.92 21.29
CA LYS A 252 -3.39 -35.24 20.25
C LYS A 252 -2.76 -35.99 19.08
N ASN A 253 -2.15 -37.13 19.33
CA ASN A 253 -1.34 -37.90 18.39
C ASN A 253 -2.05 -38.23 17.06
N LYS A 254 -3.35 -38.62 17.11
CA LYS A 254 -4.13 -38.92 15.88
C LYS A 254 -4.27 -37.72 14.98
N VAL A 255 -4.46 -36.51 15.53
CA VAL A 255 -4.57 -35.26 14.78
C VAL A 255 -3.20 -34.88 14.23
N ALA A 256 -2.14 -34.99 15.03
CA ALA A 256 -0.77 -34.73 14.59
C ALA A 256 -0.39 -35.60 13.37
N VAL A 257 -0.71 -36.90 13.38
CA VAL A 257 -0.49 -37.81 12.25
C VAL A 257 -1.18 -37.32 10.99
N LYS A 258 -2.40 -36.77 11.09
CA LYS A 258 -3.13 -36.21 9.93
C LYS A 258 -2.38 -35.01 9.34
N HIS A 259 -1.90 -34.09 10.15
CA HIS A 259 -1.15 -32.92 9.72
C HIS A 259 0.23 -33.28 9.15
N PHE A 260 0.97 -34.22 9.74
CA PHE A 260 2.22 -34.70 9.15
C PHE A 260 2.00 -35.33 7.76
N LYS A 261 0.93 -36.11 7.58
CA LYS A 261 0.60 -36.67 6.28
C LYS A 261 0.25 -35.59 5.26
N GLU A 262 -0.45 -34.55 5.68
CA GLU A 262 -0.75 -33.42 4.78
C GLU A 262 0.54 -32.67 4.40
N ALA A 263 1.47 -32.46 5.34
CA ALA A 263 2.78 -31.90 5.04
C ALA A 263 3.53 -32.71 3.97
N LEU A 264 3.59 -34.03 4.12
CA LEU A 264 4.24 -34.94 3.15
C LEU A 264 3.49 -35.05 1.81
N LYS A 265 2.19 -34.81 1.79
CA LYS A 265 1.41 -34.72 0.54
C LYS A 265 1.77 -33.47 -0.25
N GLN A 266 1.99 -32.34 0.45
CA GLN A 266 2.41 -31.10 -0.21
C GLN A 266 3.89 -31.16 -0.63
N LYS A 267 4.76 -31.71 0.22
CA LYS A 267 6.21 -31.83 0.02
C LYS A 267 6.69 -33.22 0.41
N PRO A 268 6.72 -34.18 -0.52
CA PRO A 268 7.06 -35.58 -0.23
C PRO A 268 8.48 -35.78 0.33
N ASN A 269 9.40 -34.86 0.06
CA ASN A 269 10.79 -34.86 0.53
C ASN A 269 10.98 -34.04 1.82
N HIS A 270 9.93 -33.79 2.60
CA HIS A 270 10.01 -33.06 3.89
C HIS A 270 10.54 -33.98 4.99
N ILE A 271 11.85 -34.01 5.17
CA ILE A 271 12.57 -34.91 6.11
C ILE A 271 12.04 -34.82 7.54
N PRO A 272 11.95 -33.62 8.19
CA PRO A 272 11.47 -33.52 9.57
C PRO A 272 10.07 -34.10 9.78
N ALA A 273 9.15 -33.88 8.83
CA ALA A 273 7.79 -34.40 8.91
C ALA A 273 7.78 -35.93 8.81
N SER A 274 8.59 -36.52 7.93
CA SER A 274 8.70 -37.96 7.75
C SER A 274 9.23 -38.66 9.01
N ILE A 275 10.31 -38.12 9.58
CA ILE A 275 10.90 -38.70 10.83
C ILE A 275 9.90 -38.61 11.99
N LYS A 276 9.31 -37.45 12.24
CA LYS A 276 8.33 -37.25 13.31
C LYS A 276 7.08 -38.11 13.12
N LEU A 277 6.52 -38.15 11.88
CA LEU A 277 5.38 -39.02 11.56
C LEU A 277 5.68 -40.48 11.89
N THR A 278 6.86 -40.96 11.45
CA THR A 278 7.28 -42.35 11.69
C THR A 278 7.33 -42.66 13.18
N ASN A 279 7.95 -41.81 13.99
CA ASN A 279 8.05 -41.99 15.44
C ASN A 279 6.67 -42.00 16.12
N VAL A 280 5.78 -41.09 15.77
CA VAL A 280 4.42 -41.05 16.32
C VAL A 280 3.61 -42.26 15.92
N MET A 281 3.67 -42.70 14.64
CA MET A 281 2.96 -43.87 14.17
C MET A 281 3.47 -45.16 14.78
N LEU A 282 4.76 -45.27 15.07
CA LEU A 282 5.34 -46.40 15.83
C LEU A 282 4.77 -46.46 17.24
N GLY A 283 4.68 -45.32 17.95
CA GLY A 283 4.06 -45.24 19.27
C GLY A 283 2.58 -45.65 19.29
N ILE A 284 1.87 -45.51 18.15
CA ILE A 284 0.47 -45.93 17.99
C ILE A 284 0.36 -47.40 17.50
N GLY A 285 1.45 -48.10 17.29
CA GLY A 285 1.46 -49.52 16.86
C GLY A 285 1.40 -49.74 15.33
N SER A 286 1.51 -48.71 14.52
CA SER A 286 1.41 -48.77 13.03
C SER A 286 2.78 -48.96 12.36
N LYS A 287 3.57 -49.98 12.74
CA LYS A 287 4.98 -50.17 12.35
C LYS A 287 5.21 -50.16 10.84
N THR A 288 4.54 -51.03 10.07
CA THR A 288 4.79 -51.19 8.64
C THR A 288 4.49 -49.93 7.85
N LYS A 289 3.33 -49.26 8.12
CA LYS A 289 2.94 -48.03 7.45
C LYS A 289 3.88 -46.85 7.75
N SER A 290 4.42 -46.80 9.00
CA SER A 290 5.34 -45.74 9.39
C SER A 290 6.68 -45.84 8.68
N ILE A 291 7.24 -47.05 8.58
CA ILE A 291 8.50 -47.28 7.86
C ILE A 291 8.39 -46.91 6.40
N ASN A 292 7.27 -47.23 5.73
CA ASN A 292 7.06 -46.88 4.31
C ASN A 292 7.14 -45.38 4.04
N TYR A 293 6.70 -44.52 4.98
CA TYR A 293 6.85 -43.08 4.82
C TYR A 293 8.32 -42.64 4.82
N LEU A 294 9.11 -43.23 5.72
CA LEU A 294 10.53 -42.93 5.83
C LEU A 294 11.34 -43.46 4.64
N GLU A 295 11.03 -44.70 4.19
CA GLU A 295 11.61 -45.28 2.97
C GLU A 295 11.36 -44.43 1.75
N LYS A 296 10.12 -43.96 1.58
CA LYS A 296 9.76 -43.06 0.47
C LYS A 296 10.52 -41.73 0.53
N THR A 297 10.69 -41.17 1.73
CA THR A 297 11.46 -39.94 1.91
C THR A 297 12.95 -40.16 1.59
N PHE A 298 13.52 -41.29 2.04
CA PHE A 298 14.90 -41.66 1.73
C PHE A 298 15.12 -41.76 0.21
N LEU A 299 14.23 -42.43 -0.51
CA LEU A 299 14.30 -42.55 -1.97
C LEU A 299 14.23 -41.22 -2.71
N LEU A 300 13.60 -40.18 -2.12
CA LEU A 300 13.47 -38.85 -2.70
C LEU A 300 14.61 -37.89 -2.32
N THR A 301 15.31 -38.14 -1.21
CA THR A 301 16.25 -37.18 -0.65
C THR A 301 17.69 -37.70 -0.61
N SER A 302 17.87 -39.02 -0.62
CA SER A 302 19.16 -39.71 -0.39
C SER A 302 19.86 -39.26 0.91
N ASN A 303 19.12 -38.76 1.89
CA ASN A 303 19.67 -38.16 3.08
C ASN A 303 20.19 -39.23 4.05
N PRO A 304 21.46 -39.17 4.54
CA PRO A 304 22.06 -40.17 5.43
C PRO A 304 21.35 -40.24 6.78
N ASP A 305 20.87 -39.13 7.34
CA ASP A 305 20.15 -39.14 8.61
C ASP A 305 18.82 -39.93 8.51
N VAL A 306 18.17 -39.91 7.37
CA VAL A 306 16.97 -40.70 7.08
C VAL A 306 17.33 -42.17 7.01
N LEU A 307 18.49 -42.54 6.41
CA LEU A 307 18.99 -43.90 6.34
C LEU A 307 19.30 -44.45 7.75
N ASP A 308 19.95 -43.67 8.59
CA ASP A 308 20.24 -44.07 9.99
C ASP A 308 18.96 -44.30 10.79
N GLN A 309 17.98 -43.43 10.66
CA GLN A 309 16.66 -43.63 11.26
C GLN A 309 15.98 -44.92 10.75
N LEU A 310 16.06 -45.18 9.43
CA LEU A 310 15.55 -46.40 8.81
C LEU A 310 16.27 -47.64 9.35
N ALA A 311 17.61 -47.64 9.42
CA ALA A 311 18.40 -48.75 9.91
C ALA A 311 18.01 -49.12 11.33
N THR A 312 17.83 -48.14 12.20
CA THR A 312 17.33 -48.32 13.58
C THR A 312 15.95 -48.97 13.59
N LYS A 313 15.03 -48.53 12.74
CA LYS A 313 13.65 -49.07 12.70
C LYS A 313 13.57 -50.45 12.03
N TRP A 314 14.47 -50.76 11.12
CA TRP A 314 14.63 -52.13 10.57
C TRP A 314 15.27 -53.09 11.56
N GLY A 315 15.91 -52.61 12.64
CA GLY A 315 16.63 -53.43 13.63
C GLY A 315 17.99 -53.92 13.13
N LEU A 316 18.60 -53.22 12.16
CA LEU A 316 19.86 -53.59 11.56
C LEU A 316 21.03 -53.01 12.36
N LYS A 317 21.91 -53.91 12.88
CA LYS A 317 23.03 -53.54 13.75
C LYS A 317 24.35 -53.33 13.01
N THR A 318 24.56 -54.02 11.89
CA THR A 318 25.82 -53.96 11.13
C THR A 318 25.75 -53.07 9.91
N SER A 319 26.86 -52.40 9.55
CA SER A 319 26.94 -51.52 8.38
C SER A 319 26.59 -52.29 7.10
N GLY A 320 27.10 -53.53 6.92
CA GLY A 320 26.81 -54.35 5.75
C GLY A 320 25.31 -54.68 5.57
N SER A 321 24.61 -54.97 6.67
CA SER A 321 23.16 -55.25 6.60
C SER A 321 22.35 -53.97 6.26
N ARG A 322 22.80 -52.82 6.72
CA ARG A 322 22.19 -51.51 6.38
C ARG A 322 22.33 -51.19 4.89
N VAL A 323 23.56 -51.35 4.37
CA VAL A 323 23.87 -51.13 2.94
C VAL A 323 23.09 -52.12 2.06
N SER A 324 23.11 -53.41 2.36
CA SER A 324 22.32 -54.41 1.60
C SER A 324 20.85 -54.09 1.54
N LYS A 325 20.27 -53.67 2.67
CA LYS A 325 18.86 -53.29 2.71
C LYS A 325 18.56 -52.01 1.94
N ALA A 326 19.44 -50.99 2.02
CA ALA A 326 19.31 -49.76 1.25
C ALA A 326 19.40 -50.04 -0.24
N ILE A 327 20.35 -50.87 -0.70
CA ILE A 327 20.45 -51.32 -2.11
C ILE A 327 19.21 -52.06 -2.55
N SER A 328 18.68 -52.94 -1.74
CA SER A 328 17.46 -53.69 -2.06
C SER A 328 16.22 -52.74 -2.21
N LEU A 329 16.19 -51.70 -1.40
CA LEU A 329 15.13 -50.67 -1.49
C LEU A 329 15.26 -49.86 -2.78
N LEU A 330 16.47 -49.46 -3.15
CA LEU A 330 16.79 -48.78 -4.39
C LEU A 330 16.41 -49.59 -5.63
N ASN A 331 16.73 -50.90 -5.61
CA ASN A 331 16.43 -51.79 -6.71
C ASN A 331 14.90 -52.05 -6.90
N LYS A 332 14.11 -51.89 -5.83
CA LYS A 332 12.65 -51.95 -5.91
C LYS A 332 12.01 -50.62 -6.40
N SER A 333 12.76 -49.54 -6.42
CA SER A 333 12.23 -48.26 -6.84
C SER A 333 12.29 -48.15 -8.36
N SER A 334 11.18 -47.77 -9.01
CA SER A 334 11.09 -47.52 -10.45
C SER A 334 11.69 -46.17 -10.90
N LEU A 335 12.37 -45.45 -10.02
CA LEU A 335 12.90 -44.11 -10.28
C LEU A 335 14.38 -44.16 -10.69
N ASP A 336 14.63 -44.36 -12.00
CA ASP A 336 15.96 -44.56 -12.59
C ASP A 336 16.93 -43.39 -12.36
N LYS A 337 16.46 -42.15 -12.31
CA LYS A 337 17.30 -40.96 -12.07
C LYS A 337 17.86 -40.85 -10.65
N ILE A 338 17.23 -41.47 -9.66
CA ILE A 338 17.66 -41.43 -8.26
C ILE A 338 18.69 -42.53 -7.97
N LYS A 339 18.70 -43.59 -8.76
CA LYS A 339 19.60 -44.74 -8.57
C LYS A 339 21.07 -44.39 -8.69
N ASP A 340 21.44 -43.49 -9.58
CA ASP A 340 22.87 -43.19 -9.83
C ASP A 340 23.50 -42.31 -8.77
N ASN A 341 22.79 -41.30 -8.30
CA ASN A 341 23.29 -40.43 -7.21
C ASN A 341 23.38 -41.17 -5.87
N LEU A 342 22.42 -42.07 -5.59
CA LEU A 342 22.41 -42.85 -4.36
C LEU A 342 23.45 -43.97 -4.31
N LYS A 343 23.84 -44.56 -5.46
CA LYS A 343 24.93 -45.55 -5.53
C LYS A 343 26.28 -44.96 -5.13
N ILE A 344 26.50 -43.68 -5.46
CA ILE A 344 27.73 -42.95 -5.14
C ILE A 344 27.79 -42.64 -3.62
N GLU A 345 26.70 -42.20 -2.99
CA GLU A 345 26.67 -41.90 -1.54
C GLU A 345 26.71 -43.15 -0.63
N ILE A 346 26.27 -44.32 -1.11
CA ILE A 346 26.32 -45.56 -0.33
C ILE A 346 27.70 -46.25 -0.43
N ALA A 347 28.48 -45.89 -1.47
CA ALA A 347 29.82 -46.45 -1.71
C ALA A 347 30.93 -45.68 -0.96
N CYS A 348 30.67 -44.45 -0.50
CA CYS A 348 31.55 -43.69 0.38
C CYS A 348 31.22 -43.90 1.83
#